data_ffe0abc2f45e1310e0c94552fb84a0a2
#
_entry.id   ffe0abc2f45e1310e0c94552fb84a0a2
#
_cell.length_a   1.000
_cell.length_b   1.000
_cell.length_c   1.000
_cell.angle_alpha   90.00
_cell.angle_beta   90.00
_cell.angle_gamma   90.00
#
_symmetry.space_group_name_H-M   'P 1'
#
loop_
_entity.id
_entity.type
_entity.pdbx_description
1 polymer ?
#
loop_
_entity_poly.entity_id
_entity_poly.type
_entity_poly.pdbx_seq_one_letter_code
_entity_poly.pdbx_strand_id
1 'polypeptide(L)'
;MAKYDLAIIGSGPGGYNTAIRASQWGLKTLCVEKDGYLGGTCLHVGCIPTKVLLHHAEIYDTFKRAKEFGIDVKEFSLNWPATLARKEAVVNKHAKGIEFLFRKNKVDKMQGWGKWAGPGRVTVEKDGQVTEIEATHIMFGTGSAARSLPGVEIDGKTILSNIEILQLPAVPKTLVIVGAGAVGVEFASVFNSFGTQVTVLEMLPRITPIEDEEISGELEKALKKKGIQIFTEAKVDSVKKDAQGATVSFTDKTGKSQSVSAEKVLMAVGRRPLTDNLGLEKSQVKLERGFVHTGPYMETAEPRLYAIGDIVAGMPQLAHAASMEGITCVAKITGKQIMPPLEKTRIPNCTYCEPQVASIGLTERAAREAGYAVKTGKFPFIGNSKATILGHHEGFIKVVSDEATAELLGVHIIGPLATEIVAESVAALQLEATVDDLMSTVHAHPTVWEAMADAVAAVRGLSINA
;
A
#
# COMPACT_ATOMS: atom_id res chain seq x y z
N MET A 1 -32.03 22.92 -4.78
CA MET A 1 -30.90 22.09 -4.34
C MET A 1 -30.89 20.78 -5.13
N ALA A 2 -29.73 20.34 -5.63
CA ALA A 2 -29.64 19.01 -6.25
C ALA A 2 -29.74 17.94 -5.17
N LYS A 3 -30.50 16.85 -5.45
CA LYS A 3 -30.76 15.78 -4.49
C LYS A 3 -30.15 14.47 -4.99
N TYR A 4 -29.42 13.79 -4.10
CA TYR A 4 -28.73 12.51 -4.33
C TYR A 4 -29.13 11.49 -3.27
N ASP A 5 -29.01 10.21 -3.62
CA ASP A 5 -29.13 9.12 -2.64
C ASP A 5 -27.84 8.97 -1.84
N LEU A 6 -26.67 9.15 -2.52
CA LEU A 6 -25.35 9.08 -1.90
C LEU A 6 -24.44 10.20 -2.40
N ALA A 7 -23.83 10.96 -1.48
CA ALA A 7 -22.73 11.87 -1.77
C ALA A 7 -21.44 11.35 -1.16
N ILE A 8 -20.40 11.20 -1.97
CA ILE A 8 -19.07 10.70 -1.56
C ILE A 8 -18.09 11.87 -1.65
N ILE A 9 -17.36 12.14 -0.58
CA ILE A 9 -16.34 13.18 -0.49
C ILE A 9 -14.95 12.54 -0.59
N GLY A 10 -14.29 12.76 -1.71
CA GLY A 10 -13.02 12.16 -2.09
C GLY A 10 -13.17 11.11 -3.19
N SER A 11 -12.36 11.22 -4.24
CA SER A 11 -12.38 10.34 -5.42
C SER A 11 -11.19 9.37 -5.48
N GLY A 12 -10.53 9.10 -4.36
CA GLY A 12 -9.53 8.05 -4.26
C GLY A 12 -10.11 6.64 -4.54
N PRO A 13 -9.32 5.56 -4.48
CA PRO A 13 -9.81 4.20 -4.76
C PRO A 13 -11.07 3.82 -3.99
N GLY A 14 -11.16 4.16 -2.73
CA GLY A 14 -12.40 3.97 -1.95
C GLY A 14 -13.57 4.72 -2.58
N GLY A 15 -13.40 6.01 -2.86
CA GLY A 15 -14.49 6.87 -3.33
C GLY A 15 -14.96 6.53 -4.74
N TYR A 16 -14.07 6.43 -5.75
CA TYR A 16 -14.52 6.20 -7.13
C TYR A 16 -15.10 4.78 -7.33
N ASN A 17 -14.53 3.74 -6.71
CA ASN A 17 -15.09 2.38 -6.80
C ASN A 17 -16.46 2.30 -6.14
N THR A 18 -16.59 2.92 -4.98
CA THR A 18 -17.87 3.00 -4.27
C THR A 18 -18.93 3.75 -5.07
N ALA A 19 -18.58 4.89 -5.66
CA ALA A 19 -19.50 5.68 -6.48
C ALA A 19 -20.03 4.88 -7.68
N ILE A 20 -19.15 4.18 -8.38
CA ILE A 20 -19.52 3.33 -9.52
C ILE A 20 -20.45 2.21 -9.05
N ARG A 21 -20.10 1.51 -7.97
CA ARG A 21 -20.89 0.39 -7.45
C ARG A 21 -22.26 0.86 -6.94
N ALA A 22 -22.31 1.99 -6.24
CA ALA A 22 -23.55 2.59 -5.76
C ALA A 22 -24.50 2.88 -6.93
N SER A 23 -23.98 3.50 -7.98
CA SER A 23 -24.75 3.80 -9.18
C SER A 23 -25.23 2.53 -9.91
N GLN A 24 -24.38 1.48 -10.02
CA GLN A 24 -24.77 0.18 -10.57
C GLN A 24 -25.89 -0.48 -9.77
N TRP A 25 -25.98 -0.20 -8.49
CA TRP A 25 -27.02 -0.71 -7.60
C TRP A 25 -28.25 0.23 -7.51
N GLY A 26 -28.29 1.27 -8.33
CA GLY A 26 -29.45 2.13 -8.55
C GLY A 26 -29.50 3.40 -7.70
N LEU A 27 -28.43 3.73 -6.97
CA LEU A 27 -28.35 4.99 -6.23
C LEU A 27 -27.96 6.14 -7.15
N LYS A 28 -28.64 7.25 -7.10
CA LYS A 28 -28.20 8.50 -7.71
C LYS A 28 -27.02 9.04 -6.91
N THR A 29 -25.83 8.98 -7.49
CA THR A 29 -24.57 9.18 -6.77
C THR A 29 -23.83 10.41 -7.25
N LEU A 30 -23.34 11.23 -6.30
CA LEU A 30 -22.41 12.33 -6.49
C LEU A 30 -21.06 11.98 -5.88
N CYS A 31 -19.97 12.24 -6.61
CA CYS A 31 -18.62 12.23 -6.08
C CYS A 31 -18.05 13.66 -6.08
N VAL A 32 -17.63 14.12 -4.91
CA VAL A 32 -17.00 15.44 -4.72
C VAL A 32 -15.50 15.26 -4.60
N GLU A 33 -14.72 15.99 -5.40
CA GLU A 33 -13.26 15.93 -5.38
C GLU A 33 -12.67 17.35 -5.35
N LYS A 34 -11.73 17.60 -4.44
CA LYS A 34 -11.09 18.90 -4.32
C LYS A 34 -10.13 19.21 -5.48
N ASP A 35 -9.46 18.17 -5.98
CA ASP A 35 -8.50 18.29 -7.08
C ASP A 35 -9.24 18.32 -8.44
N GLY A 36 -8.55 18.80 -9.47
CA GLY A 36 -9.13 18.87 -10.83
C GLY A 36 -9.25 17.51 -11.54
N TYR A 37 -8.86 16.41 -10.88
CA TYR A 37 -8.78 15.07 -11.44
C TYR A 37 -9.27 14.02 -10.43
N LEU A 38 -9.81 12.91 -10.95
CA LEU A 38 -10.26 11.77 -10.16
C LEU A 38 -9.13 10.76 -9.94
N GLY A 39 -9.20 9.96 -8.86
CA GLY A 39 -8.28 8.85 -8.59
C GLY A 39 -7.44 8.99 -7.31
N GLY A 40 -7.39 10.19 -6.74
CA GLY A 40 -6.74 10.48 -5.45
C GLY A 40 -5.24 10.15 -5.40
N THR A 41 -4.71 10.06 -4.20
CA THR A 41 -3.28 9.81 -3.94
C THR A 41 -2.75 8.58 -4.65
N CYS A 42 -3.45 7.45 -4.59
CA CYS A 42 -2.97 6.18 -5.15
C CYS A 42 -2.67 6.30 -6.65
N LEU A 43 -3.56 6.92 -7.43
CA LEU A 43 -3.38 7.04 -8.87
C LEU A 43 -2.34 8.07 -9.26
N HIS A 44 -2.31 9.22 -8.60
CA HIS A 44 -1.52 10.36 -9.07
C HIS A 44 -0.14 10.50 -8.42
N VAL A 45 -0.04 10.20 -7.12
CA VAL A 45 1.16 10.44 -6.32
C VAL A 45 1.47 9.30 -5.32
N GLY A 46 1.01 8.09 -5.61
CA GLY A 46 1.17 6.93 -4.72
C GLY A 46 1.42 5.64 -5.48
N CYS A 47 0.48 4.70 -5.38
CA CYS A 47 0.64 3.33 -5.85
C CYS A 47 1.06 3.24 -7.32
N ILE A 48 0.27 3.84 -8.22
CA ILE A 48 0.47 3.64 -9.67
C ILE A 48 1.80 4.21 -10.15
N PRO A 49 2.15 5.49 -9.93
CA PRO A 49 3.43 6.02 -10.39
C PRO A 49 4.64 5.31 -9.75
N THR A 50 4.55 4.90 -8.47
CA THR A 50 5.61 4.14 -7.81
C THR A 50 5.80 2.76 -8.46
N LYS A 51 4.73 2.03 -8.75
CA LYS A 51 4.81 0.71 -9.39
C LYS A 51 5.33 0.80 -10.84
N VAL A 52 5.04 1.90 -11.53
CA VAL A 52 5.67 2.15 -12.84
C VAL A 52 7.18 2.31 -12.69
N LEU A 53 7.66 3.07 -11.69
CA LEU A 53 9.11 3.24 -11.47
C LEU A 53 9.77 1.94 -11.01
N LEU A 54 9.12 1.15 -10.15
CA LEU A 54 9.61 -0.17 -9.72
C LEU A 54 9.77 -1.12 -10.91
N HIS A 55 8.77 -1.17 -11.80
CA HIS A 55 8.88 -2.00 -13.01
C HIS A 55 9.98 -1.51 -13.95
N HIS A 56 10.19 -0.21 -14.08
CA HIS A 56 11.34 0.31 -14.83
C HIS A 56 12.68 -0.07 -14.17
N ALA A 57 12.75 -0.07 -12.84
CA ALA A 57 13.93 -0.49 -12.10
C ALA A 57 14.23 -1.98 -12.33
N GLU A 58 13.21 -2.84 -12.30
CA GLU A 58 13.30 -4.26 -12.62
C GLU A 58 13.87 -4.49 -14.03
N ILE A 59 13.31 -3.79 -15.04
CA ILE A 59 13.80 -3.86 -16.43
C ILE A 59 15.26 -3.40 -16.49
N TYR A 60 15.60 -2.29 -15.84
CA TYR A 60 16.95 -1.75 -15.85
C TYR A 60 17.95 -2.71 -15.21
N ASP A 61 17.58 -3.36 -14.11
CA ASP A 61 18.40 -4.38 -13.44
C ASP A 61 18.51 -5.67 -14.30
N THR A 62 17.48 -6.02 -15.07
CA THR A 62 17.55 -7.10 -16.05
C THR A 62 18.61 -6.80 -17.13
N PHE A 63 18.69 -5.58 -17.64
CA PHE A 63 19.76 -5.18 -18.57
C PHE A 63 21.16 -5.29 -17.97
N LYS A 64 21.34 -4.95 -16.68
CA LYS A 64 22.64 -5.15 -15.99
C LYS A 64 23.05 -6.62 -15.94
N ARG A 65 22.07 -7.51 -15.89
CA ARG A 65 22.24 -8.96 -15.79
C ARG A 65 22.10 -9.70 -17.13
N ALA A 66 22.01 -8.99 -18.24
CA ALA A 66 21.70 -9.56 -19.56
C ALA A 66 22.64 -10.73 -19.94
N LYS A 67 23.92 -10.68 -19.53
CA LYS A 67 24.88 -11.76 -19.75
C LYS A 67 24.51 -13.09 -19.11
N GLU A 68 23.80 -13.08 -17.99
CA GLU A 68 23.32 -14.31 -17.33
C GLU A 68 22.34 -15.07 -18.22
N PHE A 69 21.65 -14.35 -19.12
CA PHE A 69 20.68 -14.88 -20.08
C PHE A 69 21.29 -15.11 -21.48
N GLY A 70 22.62 -14.98 -21.64
CA GLY A 70 23.29 -15.13 -22.94
C GLY A 70 23.03 -13.97 -23.89
N ILE A 71 22.63 -12.80 -23.38
CA ILE A 71 22.34 -11.60 -24.18
C ILE A 71 23.47 -10.59 -24.04
N ASP A 72 24.14 -10.27 -25.15
CA ASP A 72 25.18 -9.25 -25.18
C ASP A 72 24.57 -7.86 -25.39
N VAL A 73 24.69 -7.01 -24.39
CA VAL A 73 24.31 -5.59 -24.45
C VAL A 73 25.58 -4.77 -24.41
N LYS A 74 25.90 -4.05 -25.51
CA LYS A 74 27.13 -3.28 -25.58
C LYS A 74 27.12 -2.06 -24.67
N GLU A 75 26.06 -1.26 -24.77
CA GLU A 75 25.86 -0.04 -23.97
C GLU A 75 24.37 0.15 -23.68
N PHE A 76 24.04 0.60 -22.49
CA PHE A 76 22.69 1.06 -22.15
C PHE A 76 22.80 2.15 -21.07
N SER A 77 21.83 3.04 -21.05
CA SER A 77 21.75 4.11 -20.07
C SER A 77 20.29 4.38 -19.69
N LEU A 78 20.08 4.91 -18.50
CA LEU A 78 18.79 5.37 -18.06
C LEU A 78 18.45 6.72 -18.71
N ASN A 79 17.38 6.78 -19.49
CA ASN A 79 16.78 8.05 -19.93
C ASN A 79 15.70 8.47 -18.94
N TRP A 80 16.10 9.17 -17.88
CA TRP A 80 15.20 9.55 -16.79
C TRP A 80 13.99 10.41 -17.25
N PRO A 81 14.15 11.43 -18.11
CA PRO A 81 13.00 12.15 -18.67
C PRO A 81 11.98 11.24 -19.39
N ALA A 82 12.46 10.27 -20.18
CA ALA A 82 11.58 9.30 -20.85
C ALA A 82 10.87 8.36 -19.84
N THR A 83 11.57 7.97 -18.78
CA THR A 83 11.00 7.19 -17.67
C THR A 83 9.85 7.94 -17.01
N LEU A 84 10.05 9.23 -16.69
CA LEU A 84 8.99 10.08 -16.13
C LEU A 84 7.84 10.28 -17.10
N ALA A 85 8.11 10.52 -18.38
CA ALA A 85 7.07 10.68 -19.40
C ALA A 85 6.18 9.41 -19.52
N ARG A 86 6.79 8.21 -19.47
CA ARG A 86 6.03 6.96 -19.46
C ARG A 86 5.18 6.81 -18.17
N LYS A 87 5.74 7.17 -17.02
CA LYS A 87 5.00 7.17 -15.75
C LYS A 87 3.76 8.06 -15.84
N GLU A 88 3.90 9.29 -16.34
CA GLU A 88 2.78 10.21 -16.55
C GLU A 88 1.76 9.68 -17.57
N ALA A 89 2.21 9.07 -18.65
CA ALA A 89 1.31 8.47 -19.65
C ALA A 89 0.43 7.37 -19.03
N VAL A 90 0.99 6.52 -18.16
CA VAL A 90 0.23 5.47 -17.44
C VAL A 90 -0.79 6.11 -16.50
N VAL A 91 -0.38 7.07 -15.66
CA VAL A 91 -1.28 7.79 -14.74
C VAL A 91 -2.43 8.43 -15.50
N ASN A 92 -2.13 9.19 -16.56
CA ASN A 92 -3.13 9.88 -17.37
C ASN A 92 -4.11 8.93 -18.07
N LYS A 93 -3.62 7.76 -18.53
CA LYS A 93 -4.49 6.72 -19.13
C LYS A 93 -5.53 6.23 -18.11
N HIS A 94 -5.11 5.94 -16.89
CA HIS A 94 -6.02 5.47 -15.84
C HIS A 94 -6.95 6.57 -15.33
N ALA A 95 -6.49 7.81 -15.20
CA ALA A 95 -7.34 8.95 -14.85
C ALA A 95 -8.49 9.13 -15.86
N LYS A 96 -8.18 9.10 -17.18
CA LYS A 96 -9.20 9.10 -18.24
C LYS A 96 -10.13 7.89 -18.17
N GLY A 97 -9.62 6.74 -17.73
CA GLY A 97 -10.42 5.53 -17.49
C GLY A 97 -11.48 5.74 -16.41
N ILE A 98 -11.14 6.35 -15.29
CA ILE A 98 -12.11 6.67 -14.21
C ILE A 98 -13.17 7.66 -14.72
N GLU A 99 -12.78 8.71 -15.44
CA GLU A 99 -13.70 9.64 -16.07
C GLU A 99 -14.70 8.94 -17.02
N PHE A 100 -14.22 8.00 -17.82
CA PHE A 100 -15.06 7.18 -18.68
C PHE A 100 -16.05 6.34 -17.86
N LEU A 101 -15.57 5.67 -16.80
CA LEU A 101 -16.40 4.84 -15.93
C LEU A 101 -17.48 5.66 -15.21
N PHE A 102 -17.19 6.87 -14.79
CA PHE A 102 -18.18 7.78 -14.20
C PHE A 102 -19.29 8.10 -15.20
N ARG A 103 -18.93 8.49 -16.43
CA ARG A 103 -19.92 8.75 -17.49
C ARG A 103 -20.76 7.51 -17.81
N LYS A 104 -20.11 6.34 -17.97
CA LYS A 104 -20.78 5.07 -18.28
C LYS A 104 -21.80 4.69 -17.22
N ASN A 105 -21.47 4.90 -15.95
CA ASN A 105 -22.31 4.52 -14.80
C ASN A 105 -23.17 5.68 -14.29
N LYS A 106 -23.22 6.84 -14.98
CA LYS A 106 -24.02 8.00 -14.61
C LYS A 106 -23.72 8.51 -13.19
N VAL A 107 -22.46 8.49 -12.79
CA VAL A 107 -21.98 9.10 -11.55
C VAL A 107 -21.75 10.57 -11.81
N ASP A 108 -22.43 11.44 -11.07
CA ASP A 108 -22.19 12.88 -11.12
C ASP A 108 -20.89 13.21 -10.37
N LYS A 109 -20.14 14.20 -10.87
CA LYS A 109 -18.94 14.70 -10.19
C LYS A 109 -19.02 16.21 -9.99
N MET A 110 -18.48 16.67 -8.86
CA MET A 110 -18.36 18.08 -8.54
C MET A 110 -16.96 18.37 -8.01
N GLN A 111 -16.30 19.38 -8.57
CA GLN A 111 -15.00 19.81 -8.05
C GLN A 111 -15.21 20.83 -6.93
N GLY A 112 -14.51 20.62 -5.81
CA GLY A 112 -14.50 21.54 -4.68
C GLY A 112 -14.22 20.82 -3.35
N TRP A 113 -14.11 21.60 -2.30
CA TRP A 113 -13.94 21.12 -0.94
C TRP A 113 -15.29 20.75 -0.32
N GLY A 114 -15.54 19.46 -0.17
CA GLY A 114 -16.77 18.94 0.42
C GLY A 114 -16.76 18.96 1.94
N LYS A 115 -17.83 19.46 2.57
CA LYS A 115 -18.02 19.50 4.03
C LYS A 115 -19.39 18.98 4.42
N TRP A 116 -19.48 18.29 5.53
CA TRP A 116 -20.76 18.00 6.16
C TRP A 116 -21.38 19.30 6.73
N ALA A 117 -22.63 19.57 6.40
CA ALA A 117 -23.34 20.79 6.79
C ALA A 117 -24.57 20.50 7.65
N GLY A 118 -24.68 19.29 8.20
CA GLY A 118 -25.80 18.79 8.98
C GLY A 118 -26.42 17.54 8.36
N PRO A 119 -27.37 16.90 9.04
CA PRO A 119 -28.04 15.70 8.55
C PRO A 119 -28.59 15.89 7.12
N GLY A 120 -28.16 15.03 6.21
CA GLY A 120 -28.60 15.05 4.82
C GLY A 120 -28.05 16.20 3.96
N ARG A 121 -27.09 16.99 4.43
CA ARG A 121 -26.56 18.16 3.73
C ARG A 121 -25.03 18.16 3.64
N VAL A 122 -24.55 18.50 2.44
CA VAL A 122 -23.13 18.72 2.13
C VAL A 122 -23.00 20.10 1.50
N THR A 123 -21.97 20.84 1.87
CA THR A 123 -21.53 22.03 1.14
C THR A 123 -20.29 21.71 0.33
N VAL A 124 -20.23 22.21 -0.89
CA VAL A 124 -19.05 22.10 -1.77
C VAL A 124 -18.55 23.51 -2.08
N GLU A 125 -17.35 23.81 -1.64
CA GLU A 125 -16.71 25.11 -1.82
C GLU A 125 -15.68 25.04 -2.95
N LYS A 126 -15.83 25.91 -3.93
CA LYS A 126 -14.87 26.07 -5.03
C LYS A 126 -14.73 27.56 -5.37
N ASP A 127 -13.50 28.07 -5.42
CA ASP A 127 -13.18 29.45 -5.80
C ASP A 127 -14.01 30.51 -5.03
N GLY A 128 -14.23 30.28 -3.73
CA GLY A 128 -15.05 31.14 -2.85
C GLY A 128 -16.56 31.00 -3.01
N GLN A 129 -17.04 30.19 -3.96
CA GLN A 129 -18.46 29.88 -4.11
C GLN A 129 -18.82 28.61 -3.36
N VAL A 130 -19.94 28.67 -2.62
CA VAL A 130 -20.46 27.53 -1.86
C VAL A 130 -21.74 27.02 -2.51
N THR A 131 -21.74 25.73 -2.86
CA THR A 131 -22.93 25.05 -3.40
C THR A 131 -23.45 24.09 -2.34
N GLU A 132 -24.74 24.14 -2.04
CA GLU A 132 -25.42 23.21 -1.14
C GLU A 132 -26.00 22.03 -1.91
N ILE A 133 -25.79 20.81 -1.35
CA ILE A 133 -26.23 19.52 -1.89
C ILE A 133 -27.04 18.78 -0.82
N GLU A 134 -28.18 18.23 -1.21
CA GLU A 134 -28.93 17.28 -0.39
C GLU A 134 -28.53 15.84 -0.74
N ALA A 135 -28.24 15.01 0.26
CA ALA A 135 -27.93 13.60 0.08
C ALA A 135 -28.50 12.78 1.22
N THR A 136 -29.17 11.66 0.91
CA THR A 136 -29.73 10.76 1.91
C THR A 136 -28.62 10.11 2.74
N HIS A 137 -27.54 9.72 2.09
CA HIS A 137 -26.32 9.14 2.69
C HIS A 137 -25.12 9.99 2.31
N ILE A 138 -24.19 10.19 3.25
CA ILE A 138 -22.95 10.94 3.04
C ILE A 138 -21.78 10.05 3.45
N MET A 139 -20.75 9.98 2.61
CA MET A 139 -19.58 9.15 2.86
C MET A 139 -18.31 9.96 2.66
N PHE A 140 -17.42 9.93 3.67
CA PHE A 140 -16.09 10.52 3.58
C PHE A 140 -15.05 9.45 3.23
N GLY A 141 -14.29 9.71 2.16
CA GLY A 141 -13.13 8.94 1.72
C GLY A 141 -11.99 9.88 1.36
N THR A 142 -11.71 10.85 2.24
CA THR A 142 -10.78 11.97 1.99
C THR A 142 -9.31 11.58 2.04
N GLY A 143 -9.01 10.33 2.46
CA GLY A 143 -7.68 9.76 2.39
C GLY A 143 -6.70 10.35 3.41
N SER A 144 -5.42 10.34 3.06
CA SER A 144 -4.33 10.71 3.95
C SER A 144 -3.23 11.51 3.25
N ALA A 145 -2.39 12.16 4.02
CA ALA A 145 -1.18 12.85 3.57
C ALA A 145 0.07 12.28 4.26
N ALA A 146 1.24 12.46 3.66
CA ALA A 146 2.51 12.11 4.27
C ALA A 146 2.69 12.82 5.63
N ARG A 147 3.29 12.12 6.57
CA ARG A 147 3.75 12.70 7.85
C ARG A 147 5.21 13.11 7.74
N SER A 148 5.58 14.09 8.56
CA SER A 148 6.98 14.41 8.84
C SER A 148 7.29 14.20 10.33
N LEU A 149 8.56 14.28 10.68
CA LEU A 149 8.99 14.32 12.07
C LEU A 149 8.72 15.71 12.67
N PRO A 150 8.48 15.82 14.00
CA PRO A 150 8.36 17.09 14.65
C PRO A 150 9.59 17.98 14.37
N GLY A 151 9.34 19.22 13.96
CA GLY A 151 10.39 20.19 13.64
C GLY A 151 11.10 19.98 12.28
N VAL A 152 10.71 19.00 11.50
CA VAL A 152 11.23 18.76 10.13
C VAL A 152 10.15 19.11 9.11
N GLU A 153 10.36 20.16 8.35
CA GLU A 153 9.45 20.59 7.29
C GLU A 153 9.80 19.93 5.96
N ILE A 154 8.81 19.37 5.28
CA ILE A 154 8.92 18.91 3.88
C ILE A 154 8.89 20.16 3.01
N ASP A 155 10.01 20.49 2.38
CA ASP A 155 10.17 21.71 1.58
C ASP A 155 9.95 21.48 0.08
N GLY A 156 9.76 20.23 -0.32
CA GLY A 156 9.54 19.84 -1.71
C GLY A 156 10.79 19.94 -2.62
N LYS A 157 11.96 20.25 -2.07
CA LYS A 157 13.22 20.43 -2.82
C LYS A 157 14.32 19.50 -2.30
N THR A 158 14.61 19.56 -1.03
CA THR A 158 15.66 18.78 -0.36
C THR A 158 15.03 17.70 0.53
N ILE A 159 14.04 18.09 1.32
CA ILE A 159 13.25 17.18 2.18
C ILE A 159 11.93 16.93 1.47
N LEU A 160 11.71 15.68 1.06
CA LEU A 160 10.66 15.26 0.14
C LEU A 160 9.62 14.38 0.84
N SER A 161 8.42 14.40 0.30
CA SER A 161 7.40 13.37 0.52
C SER A 161 7.32 12.40 -0.69
N ASN A 162 6.31 11.51 -0.66
CA ASN A 162 5.97 10.66 -1.80
C ASN A 162 5.57 11.46 -3.06
N ILE A 163 5.18 12.71 -2.92
CA ILE A 163 4.75 13.54 -4.05
C ILE A 163 5.97 14.00 -4.85
N GLU A 164 6.90 14.66 -4.20
CA GLU A 164 8.03 15.32 -4.85
C GLU A 164 9.07 14.32 -5.36
N ILE A 165 9.27 13.21 -4.61
CA ILE A 165 10.24 12.18 -5.05
C ILE A 165 9.83 11.51 -6.37
N LEU A 166 8.53 11.42 -6.65
CA LEU A 166 8.00 10.91 -7.92
C LEU A 166 8.18 11.88 -9.10
N GLN A 167 8.56 13.12 -8.83
CA GLN A 167 8.69 14.21 -9.81
C GLN A 167 10.12 14.77 -9.91
N LEU A 168 11.09 14.14 -9.26
CA LEU A 168 12.47 14.60 -9.30
C LEU A 168 12.95 14.74 -10.75
N PRO A 169 13.56 15.88 -11.12
CA PRO A 169 14.03 16.12 -12.50
C PRO A 169 15.22 15.25 -12.90
N ALA A 170 15.94 14.70 -11.90
CA ALA A 170 17.08 13.82 -12.09
C ALA A 170 17.14 12.79 -10.95
N VAL A 171 17.76 11.66 -11.20
CA VAL A 171 18.08 10.66 -10.17
C VAL A 171 19.14 11.24 -9.24
N PRO A 172 18.92 11.35 -7.92
CA PRO A 172 19.89 11.90 -6.99
C PRO A 172 21.06 10.95 -6.81
N LYS A 173 22.28 11.48 -6.56
CA LYS A 173 23.46 10.65 -6.27
C LYS A 173 23.34 9.97 -4.91
N THR A 174 22.77 10.66 -3.92
CA THR A 174 22.60 10.17 -2.56
C THR A 174 21.21 10.48 -2.05
N LEU A 175 20.61 9.51 -1.33
CA LEU A 175 19.27 9.61 -0.76
C LEU A 175 19.26 9.02 0.64
N VAL A 176 18.80 9.80 1.62
CA VAL A 176 18.43 9.28 2.94
C VAL A 176 16.92 9.10 2.99
N ILE A 177 16.48 7.93 3.43
CA ILE A 177 15.07 7.62 3.63
C ILE A 177 14.83 7.46 5.14
N VAL A 178 13.91 8.23 5.69
CA VAL A 178 13.50 8.14 7.08
C VAL A 178 12.18 7.38 7.15
N GLY A 179 12.24 6.17 7.71
CA GLY A 179 11.16 5.19 7.80
C GLY A 179 11.32 4.04 6.76
N ALA A 180 11.29 2.81 7.25
CA ALA A 180 11.45 1.58 6.46
C ALA A 180 10.15 0.76 6.34
N GLY A 181 9.00 1.41 6.33
CA GLY A 181 7.73 0.81 5.89
C GLY A 181 7.71 0.60 4.37
N ALA A 182 6.59 0.10 3.83
CA ALA A 182 6.45 -0.20 2.39
C ALA A 182 6.90 0.95 1.48
N VAL A 183 6.51 2.20 1.78
CA VAL A 183 6.91 3.38 0.99
C VAL A 183 8.44 3.55 0.99
N GLY A 184 9.07 3.48 2.17
CA GLY A 184 10.51 3.67 2.30
C GLY A 184 11.31 2.61 1.54
N VAL A 185 10.98 1.34 1.69
CA VAL A 185 11.71 0.24 1.03
C VAL A 185 11.45 0.18 -0.47
N GLU A 186 10.25 0.56 -0.95
CA GLU A 186 9.96 0.65 -2.38
C GLU A 186 10.82 1.73 -3.05
N PHE A 187 10.88 2.94 -2.49
CA PHE A 187 11.75 4.01 -3.03
C PHE A 187 13.23 3.68 -2.85
N ALA A 188 13.63 3.01 -1.76
CA ALA A 188 14.99 2.52 -1.62
C ALA A 188 15.37 1.57 -2.77
N SER A 189 14.49 0.62 -3.11
CA SER A 189 14.67 -0.31 -4.22
C SER A 189 14.78 0.41 -5.56
N VAL A 190 13.83 1.33 -5.87
CA VAL A 190 13.81 2.11 -7.13
C VAL A 190 15.11 2.87 -7.33
N PHE A 191 15.49 3.73 -6.37
CA PHE A 191 16.62 4.63 -6.55
C PHE A 191 17.97 3.91 -6.49
N ASN A 192 18.07 2.86 -5.66
CA ASN A 192 19.28 2.00 -5.65
C ASN A 192 19.50 1.35 -7.02
N SER A 193 18.45 0.79 -7.64
CA SER A 193 18.53 0.22 -8.98
C SER A 193 19.01 1.23 -10.02
N PHE A 194 18.65 2.51 -9.88
CA PHE A 194 19.09 3.58 -10.77
C PHE A 194 20.46 4.20 -10.39
N GLY A 195 21.16 3.63 -9.41
CA GLY A 195 22.53 3.99 -9.05
C GLY A 195 22.67 5.01 -7.92
N THR A 196 21.59 5.38 -7.24
CA THR A 196 21.62 6.21 -6.04
C THR A 196 22.24 5.44 -4.87
N GLN A 197 23.16 6.07 -4.12
CA GLN A 197 23.58 5.56 -2.81
C GLN A 197 22.47 5.83 -1.79
N VAL A 198 21.82 4.78 -1.30
CA VAL A 198 20.66 4.86 -0.42
C VAL A 198 21.03 4.49 1.00
N THR A 199 20.61 5.32 1.96
CA THR A 199 20.64 5.03 3.40
C THR A 199 19.22 5.08 3.95
N VAL A 200 18.80 4.03 4.66
CA VAL A 200 17.48 3.92 5.30
C VAL A 200 17.65 3.96 6.81
N LEU A 201 16.90 4.83 7.47
CA LEU A 201 16.86 4.99 8.93
C LEU A 201 15.48 4.57 9.43
N GLU A 202 15.43 3.56 10.30
CA GLU A 202 14.20 3.04 10.89
C GLU A 202 14.29 3.07 12.41
N MET A 203 13.28 3.64 13.06
CA MET A 203 13.22 3.74 14.51
C MET A 203 12.87 2.40 15.17
N LEU A 204 12.14 1.55 14.48
CA LEU A 204 11.73 0.23 14.99
C LEU A 204 12.85 -0.80 14.81
N PRO A 205 12.78 -1.94 15.52
CA PRO A 205 13.82 -2.99 15.46
C PRO A 205 13.96 -3.67 14.10
N ARG A 206 12.97 -3.53 13.20
CA ARG A 206 12.94 -4.18 11.88
C ARG A 206 12.39 -3.23 10.82
N ILE A 207 12.85 -3.42 9.60
CA ILE A 207 12.18 -2.86 8.41
C ILE A 207 10.85 -3.57 8.19
N THR A 208 9.93 -2.98 7.44
CA THR A 208 8.58 -3.56 7.20
C THR A 208 7.97 -4.19 8.46
N PRO A 209 7.80 -3.42 9.55
CA PRO A 209 7.57 -3.97 10.90
C PRO A 209 6.23 -4.71 11.07
N ILE A 210 5.31 -4.55 10.12
CA ILE A 210 4.01 -5.24 10.10
C ILE A 210 4.10 -6.67 9.52
N GLU A 211 5.18 -6.99 8.82
CA GLU A 211 5.39 -8.30 8.21
C GLU A 211 5.89 -9.33 9.25
N ASP A 212 5.83 -10.60 8.89
CA ASP A 212 6.43 -11.67 9.69
C ASP A 212 7.93 -11.40 9.91
N GLU A 213 8.46 -11.80 11.06
CA GLU A 213 9.84 -11.47 11.47
C GLU A 213 10.89 -12.05 10.56
N GLU A 214 10.66 -13.25 10.05
CA GLU A 214 11.58 -13.90 9.11
C GLU A 214 11.55 -13.22 7.74
N ILE A 215 10.37 -12.77 7.29
CA ILE A 215 10.21 -12.01 6.05
C ILE A 215 10.95 -10.67 6.13
N SER A 216 10.76 -9.92 7.22
CA SER A 216 11.48 -8.66 7.46
C SER A 216 12.98 -8.86 7.47
N GLY A 217 13.47 -9.91 8.16
CA GLY A 217 14.90 -10.24 8.24
C GLY A 217 15.51 -10.61 6.89
N GLU A 218 14.78 -11.37 6.08
CA GLU A 218 15.25 -11.77 4.75
C GLU A 218 15.27 -10.57 3.78
N LEU A 219 14.24 -9.70 3.84
CA LEU A 219 14.23 -8.48 3.06
C LEU A 219 15.39 -7.56 3.41
N GLU A 220 15.68 -7.38 4.69
CA GLU A 220 16.81 -6.56 5.13
C GLU A 220 18.14 -7.09 4.59
N LYS A 221 18.37 -8.41 4.63
CA LYS A 221 19.56 -9.05 4.05
C LYS A 221 19.65 -8.81 2.55
N ALA A 222 18.54 -8.99 1.82
CA ALA A 222 18.49 -8.79 0.37
C ALA A 222 18.82 -7.36 -0.02
N LEU A 223 18.23 -6.37 0.67
CA LEU A 223 18.49 -4.96 0.41
C LEU A 223 19.93 -4.55 0.75
N LYS A 224 20.48 -5.06 1.86
CA LYS A 224 21.89 -4.84 2.22
C LYS A 224 22.85 -5.46 1.19
N LYS A 225 22.55 -6.63 0.65
CA LYS A 225 23.32 -7.28 -0.43
C LYS A 225 23.33 -6.42 -1.70
N LYS A 226 22.26 -5.67 -1.97
CA LYS A 226 22.19 -4.67 -3.06
C LYS A 226 22.92 -3.36 -2.77
N GLY A 227 23.57 -3.23 -1.60
CA GLY A 227 24.35 -2.05 -1.21
C GLY A 227 23.59 -0.93 -0.51
N ILE A 228 22.31 -1.16 -0.16
CA ILE A 228 21.53 -0.22 0.63
C ILE A 228 22.01 -0.26 2.09
N GLN A 229 22.37 0.89 2.64
CA GLN A 229 22.71 1.00 4.06
C GLN A 229 21.41 1.08 4.88
N ILE A 230 21.25 0.21 5.89
CA ILE A 230 20.06 0.15 6.71
C ILE A 230 20.47 0.19 8.18
N PHE A 231 19.90 1.16 8.90
CA PHE A 231 20.01 1.32 10.33
C PHE A 231 18.63 1.15 10.96
N THR A 232 18.43 0.07 11.69
CA THR A 232 17.26 -0.15 12.54
C THR A 232 17.53 0.34 13.96
N GLU A 233 16.48 0.57 14.75
CA GLU A 233 16.57 1.19 16.09
C GLU A 233 17.33 2.52 16.03
N ALA A 234 17.19 3.25 14.91
CA ALA A 234 17.84 4.52 14.63
C ALA A 234 16.84 5.66 14.80
N LYS A 235 16.96 6.40 15.89
CA LYS A 235 16.11 7.55 16.19
C LYS A 235 16.70 8.78 15.51
N VAL A 236 15.99 9.34 14.53
CA VAL A 236 16.37 10.61 13.91
C VAL A 236 16.16 11.76 14.90
N ASP A 237 17.20 12.52 15.16
CA ASP A 237 17.22 13.64 16.11
C ASP A 237 17.01 14.98 15.39
N SER A 238 17.59 15.15 14.20
CA SER A 238 17.44 16.36 13.40
C SER A 238 17.75 16.15 11.92
N VAL A 239 17.18 17.03 11.08
CA VAL A 239 17.52 17.14 9.65
C VAL A 239 17.88 18.61 9.39
N LYS A 240 19.14 18.87 9.04
CA LYS A 240 19.65 20.21 8.77
C LYS A 240 20.03 20.35 7.31
N LYS A 241 19.44 21.33 6.63
CA LYS A 241 19.73 21.64 5.22
C LYS A 241 21.02 22.44 5.09
N ASP A 242 21.73 22.22 3.98
CA ASP A 242 22.88 23.01 3.57
C ASP A 242 22.84 23.25 2.03
N ALA A 243 23.92 23.80 1.47
CA ALA A 243 23.99 24.12 0.05
C ALA A 243 24.06 22.87 -0.86
N GLN A 244 24.47 21.72 -0.34
CA GLN A 244 24.65 20.47 -1.07
C GLN A 244 23.47 19.49 -0.87
N GLY A 245 22.60 19.74 0.10
CA GLY A 245 21.47 18.86 0.42
C GLY A 245 21.03 18.96 1.87
N ALA A 246 21.10 17.87 2.62
CA ALA A 246 20.82 17.85 4.05
C ALA A 246 21.65 16.81 4.80
N THR A 247 21.96 17.12 6.04
CA THR A 247 22.57 16.19 7.01
C THR A 247 21.52 15.73 8.01
N VAL A 248 21.32 14.42 8.10
CA VAL A 248 20.45 13.75 9.04
C VAL A 248 21.27 13.25 10.22
N SER A 249 21.01 13.76 11.42
CA SER A 249 21.60 13.25 12.65
C SER A 249 20.66 12.29 13.33
N PHE A 250 21.19 11.17 13.83
CA PHE A 250 20.40 10.15 14.50
C PHE A 250 21.19 9.46 15.62
N THR A 251 20.48 8.90 16.57
CA THR A 251 21.03 8.06 17.63
C THR A 251 20.78 6.60 17.26
N ASP A 252 21.85 5.79 17.16
CA ASP A 252 21.75 4.36 16.81
C ASP A 252 21.38 3.50 18.03
N LYS A 253 21.19 2.18 17.79
CA LYS A 253 20.81 1.17 18.81
C LYS A 253 21.79 1.06 19.99
N THR A 254 23.02 1.58 19.85
CA THR A 254 24.02 1.58 20.93
C THR A 254 23.98 2.88 21.75
N GLY A 255 23.11 3.83 21.40
CA GLY A 255 23.03 5.15 21.98
C GLY A 255 24.08 6.15 21.45
N LYS A 256 24.81 5.78 20.39
CA LYS A 256 25.82 6.63 19.77
C LYS A 256 25.18 7.57 18.75
N SER A 257 25.52 8.87 18.83
CA SER A 257 25.13 9.85 17.83
C SER A 257 25.93 9.63 16.52
N GLN A 258 25.20 9.57 15.41
CA GLN A 258 25.74 9.45 14.07
C GLN A 258 25.10 10.49 13.14
N SER A 259 25.69 10.70 11.96
CA SER A 259 25.09 11.54 10.94
C SER A 259 25.40 11.02 9.54
N VAL A 260 24.47 11.28 8.61
CA VAL A 260 24.61 10.98 7.19
C VAL A 260 24.12 12.17 6.38
N SER A 261 24.90 12.54 5.35
CA SER A 261 24.55 13.64 4.43
C SER A 261 24.11 13.09 3.09
N ALA A 262 23.10 13.72 2.48
CA ALA A 262 22.59 13.34 1.18
C ALA A 262 22.03 14.54 0.40
N GLU A 263 22.00 14.42 -0.95
CA GLU A 263 21.37 15.42 -1.82
C GLU A 263 19.87 15.54 -1.53
N LYS A 264 19.21 14.43 -1.18
CA LYS A 264 17.78 14.37 -0.88
C LYS A 264 17.49 13.54 0.36
N VAL A 265 16.44 13.93 1.08
CA VAL A 265 15.90 13.19 2.21
C VAL A 265 14.41 12.90 1.95
N LEU A 266 14.02 11.64 1.99
CA LEU A 266 12.62 11.23 1.88
C LEU A 266 12.04 10.99 3.27
N MET A 267 10.93 11.65 3.59
CA MET A 267 10.14 11.39 4.78
C MET A 267 9.11 10.30 4.49
N ALA A 268 9.36 9.10 5.01
CA ALA A 268 8.49 7.91 4.86
C ALA A 268 7.98 7.39 6.21
N VAL A 269 7.76 8.29 7.19
CA VAL A 269 7.39 7.97 8.58
C VAL A 269 5.87 7.77 8.80
N GLY A 270 5.18 7.32 7.77
CA GLY A 270 3.75 7.05 7.81
C GLY A 270 2.89 8.18 7.27
N ARG A 271 1.56 8.05 7.48
CA ARG A 271 0.56 8.95 6.93
C ARG A 271 -0.36 9.47 8.02
N ARG A 272 -0.94 10.66 7.83
CA ARG A 272 -1.98 11.22 8.69
C ARG A 272 -3.31 11.27 7.95
N PRO A 273 -4.44 10.99 8.61
CA PRO A 273 -5.76 11.10 8.01
C PRO A 273 -6.08 12.57 7.68
N LEU A 274 -6.88 12.78 6.62
CA LEU A 274 -7.36 14.10 6.20
C LEU A 274 -8.80 14.30 6.66
N THR A 275 -8.98 14.59 7.93
CA THR A 275 -10.29 14.81 8.58
C THR A 275 -10.52 16.25 9.02
N ASP A 276 -9.53 17.12 8.82
CA ASP A 276 -9.62 18.54 9.17
C ASP A 276 -10.58 19.30 8.22
N ASN A 277 -11.32 20.25 8.79
CA ASN A 277 -12.22 21.15 8.04
C ASN A 277 -13.31 20.42 7.21
N LEU A 278 -13.77 19.27 7.66
CA LEU A 278 -14.86 18.51 7.03
C LEU A 278 -16.24 18.78 7.65
N GLY A 279 -16.31 19.62 8.67
CA GLY A 279 -17.55 19.92 9.40
C GLY A 279 -17.92 18.84 10.44
N LEU A 280 -17.06 17.84 10.64
CA LEU A 280 -17.31 16.71 11.53
C LEU A 280 -17.39 17.11 13.01
N GLU A 281 -16.78 18.25 13.39
CA GLU A 281 -16.84 18.83 14.74
C GLU A 281 -18.26 19.20 15.18
N LYS A 282 -19.21 19.30 14.23
CA LYS A 282 -20.63 19.61 14.47
C LYS A 282 -21.53 18.37 14.48
N SER A 283 -20.94 17.19 14.29
CA SER A 283 -21.62 15.90 14.22
C SER A 283 -21.35 15.05 15.47
N GLN A 284 -21.98 13.86 15.52
CA GLN A 284 -21.71 12.86 16.55
C GLN A 284 -20.48 11.98 16.24
N VAL A 285 -19.75 12.27 15.15
CA VAL A 285 -18.57 11.50 14.73
C VAL A 285 -17.49 11.54 15.80
N LYS A 286 -16.99 10.37 16.16
CA LYS A 286 -15.88 10.24 17.10
C LYS A 286 -14.56 10.18 16.35
N LEU A 287 -13.62 11.05 16.76
CA LEU A 287 -12.26 11.09 16.25
C LEU A 287 -11.26 10.66 17.32
N GLU A 288 -10.32 9.78 16.95
CA GLU A 288 -9.17 9.45 17.75
C GLU A 288 -7.89 9.72 16.95
N ARG A 289 -7.05 10.63 17.42
CA ARG A 289 -5.82 11.05 16.71
C ARG A 289 -6.07 11.44 15.25
N GLY A 290 -7.24 11.99 14.96
CA GLY A 290 -7.68 12.37 13.63
C GLY A 290 -8.35 11.25 12.82
N PHE A 291 -8.37 10.01 13.28
CA PHE A 291 -9.07 8.91 12.63
C PHE A 291 -10.53 8.84 13.06
N VAL A 292 -11.40 8.49 12.13
CA VAL A 292 -12.84 8.31 12.35
C VAL A 292 -13.13 6.91 12.89
N HIS A 293 -13.83 6.81 14.01
CA HIS A 293 -14.38 5.55 14.48
C HIS A 293 -15.60 5.16 13.69
N THR A 294 -15.62 3.94 13.18
CA THR A 294 -16.73 3.35 12.44
C THR A 294 -17.19 2.03 13.04
N GLY A 295 -18.42 1.66 12.81
CA GLY A 295 -18.91 0.31 12.99
C GLY A 295 -18.49 -0.61 11.82
N PRO A 296 -18.93 -1.88 11.85
CA PRO A 296 -18.46 -2.93 10.94
C PRO A 296 -18.82 -2.68 9.45
N TYR A 297 -19.80 -1.85 9.17
CA TYR A 297 -20.19 -1.45 7.79
C TYR A 297 -19.85 0.00 7.50
N MET A 298 -18.78 0.54 8.13
CA MET A 298 -18.26 1.88 7.92
C MET A 298 -19.21 3.02 8.37
N GLU A 299 -20.27 2.70 9.11
CA GLU A 299 -21.15 3.69 9.72
C GLU A 299 -20.46 4.42 10.87
N THR A 300 -20.65 5.72 10.95
CA THR A 300 -20.19 6.54 12.09
C THR A 300 -21.29 6.62 13.17
N ALA A 301 -21.01 7.30 14.29
CA ALA A 301 -22.03 7.58 15.31
C ALA A 301 -23.11 8.57 14.81
N GLU A 302 -22.84 9.34 13.74
CA GLU A 302 -23.83 10.21 13.09
C GLU A 302 -24.66 9.38 12.11
N PRO A 303 -26.00 9.34 12.23
CA PRO A 303 -26.86 8.57 11.34
C PRO A 303 -26.68 8.94 9.86
N ARG A 304 -26.54 7.91 8.99
CA ARG A 304 -26.37 8.06 7.53
C ARG A 304 -25.08 8.79 7.11
N LEU A 305 -24.13 8.91 8.02
CA LEU A 305 -22.78 9.40 7.75
C LEU A 305 -21.76 8.25 7.90
N TYR A 306 -20.94 8.07 6.88
CA TYR A 306 -19.99 6.96 6.76
C TYR A 306 -18.57 7.48 6.53
N ALA A 307 -17.57 6.68 6.88
CA ALA A 307 -16.17 6.97 6.60
C ALA A 307 -15.48 5.71 6.06
N ILE A 308 -14.63 5.87 5.03
CA ILE A 308 -13.89 4.78 4.39
C ILE A 308 -12.43 5.17 4.14
N GLY A 309 -11.59 4.16 3.99
CA GLY A 309 -10.19 4.31 3.61
C GLY A 309 -9.31 4.85 4.73
N ASP A 310 -8.27 5.57 4.33
CA ASP A 310 -7.17 5.99 5.19
C ASP A 310 -7.57 6.83 6.41
N ILE A 311 -8.81 7.32 6.46
CA ILE A 311 -9.34 8.07 7.60
C ILE A 311 -9.98 7.20 8.67
N VAL A 312 -10.15 5.88 8.43
CA VAL A 312 -10.83 4.97 9.38
C VAL A 312 -9.86 4.46 10.43
N ALA A 313 -10.28 4.51 11.69
CA ALA A 313 -9.49 4.02 12.81
C ALA A 313 -9.31 2.49 12.77
N GLY A 314 -8.07 2.03 12.94
CA GLY A 314 -7.76 0.60 13.05
C GLY A 314 -7.75 -0.19 11.73
N MET A 315 -8.14 0.40 10.61
CA MET A 315 -8.07 -0.23 9.29
C MET A 315 -6.74 0.07 8.60
N PRO A 316 -6.24 -0.83 7.72
CA PRO A 316 -5.02 -0.58 6.98
C PRO A 316 -5.23 0.51 5.91
N GLN A 317 -4.26 1.42 5.77
CA GLN A 317 -4.28 2.48 4.76
C GLN A 317 -3.91 1.94 3.37
N LEU A 318 -4.78 1.08 2.81
CA LEU A 318 -4.59 0.37 1.56
C LEU A 318 -5.73 0.65 0.58
N ALA A 319 -5.39 0.85 -0.69
CA ALA A 319 -6.34 1.20 -1.74
C ALA A 319 -7.45 0.15 -1.93
N HIS A 320 -7.08 -1.14 -1.89
CA HIS A 320 -8.03 -2.25 -2.03
C HIS A 320 -8.91 -2.43 -0.78
N ALA A 321 -8.38 -2.17 0.42
CA ALA A 321 -9.19 -2.12 1.64
C ALA A 321 -10.25 -1.02 1.52
N ALA A 322 -9.86 0.22 1.22
CA ALA A 322 -10.77 1.34 1.05
C ALA A 322 -11.87 1.07 0.01
N SER A 323 -11.51 0.40 -1.10
CA SER A 323 -12.48 0.03 -2.15
C SER A 323 -13.52 -0.97 -1.63
N MET A 324 -13.08 -1.99 -0.90
CA MET A 324 -13.98 -3.00 -0.36
C MET A 324 -14.82 -2.48 0.80
N GLU A 325 -14.27 -1.61 1.66
CA GLU A 325 -15.02 -0.90 2.69
C GLU A 325 -16.23 -0.16 2.10
N GLY A 326 -15.99 0.63 1.06
CA GLY A 326 -17.05 1.37 0.39
C GLY A 326 -18.08 0.47 -0.27
N ILE A 327 -17.65 -0.59 -0.97
CA ILE A 327 -18.55 -1.55 -1.62
C ILE A 327 -19.40 -2.29 -0.57
N THR A 328 -18.80 -2.75 0.52
CA THR A 328 -19.51 -3.44 1.62
C THR A 328 -20.51 -2.49 2.30
N CYS A 329 -20.15 -1.24 2.52
CA CYS A 329 -21.05 -0.22 3.05
C CYS A 329 -22.27 -0.02 2.12
N VAL A 330 -22.05 0.16 0.82
CA VAL A 330 -23.13 0.35 -0.15
C VAL A 330 -23.99 -0.92 -0.31
N ALA A 331 -23.40 -2.12 -0.20
CA ALA A 331 -24.14 -3.36 -0.15
C ALA A 331 -25.15 -3.35 1.02
N LYS A 332 -24.71 -2.91 2.19
CA LYS A 332 -25.58 -2.76 3.38
C LYS A 332 -26.66 -1.70 3.17
N ILE A 333 -26.30 -0.55 2.61
CA ILE A 333 -27.25 0.55 2.37
C ILE A 333 -28.36 0.11 1.40
N THR A 334 -28.03 -0.61 0.32
CA THR A 334 -28.96 -0.97 -0.75
C THR A 334 -29.68 -2.29 -0.52
N GLY A 335 -29.14 -3.16 0.34
CA GLY A 335 -29.64 -4.54 0.51
C GLY A 335 -29.51 -5.41 -0.76
N LYS A 336 -28.75 -4.97 -1.77
CA LYS A 336 -28.63 -5.68 -3.07
C LYS A 336 -27.77 -6.92 -2.99
N GLN A 337 -26.80 -6.94 -2.12
CA GLN A 337 -25.91 -8.07 -1.88
C GLN A 337 -25.59 -8.16 -0.40
N ILE A 338 -25.63 -9.38 0.15
CA ILE A 338 -25.17 -9.63 1.52
C ILE A 338 -23.66 -9.81 1.45
N MET A 339 -22.94 -8.91 2.12
CA MET A 339 -21.49 -8.99 2.28
C MET A 339 -21.16 -8.93 3.78
N PRO A 340 -20.30 -9.81 4.27
CA PRO A 340 -19.83 -9.69 5.65
C PRO A 340 -18.98 -8.42 5.83
N PRO A 341 -18.87 -7.91 7.06
CA PRO A 341 -17.89 -6.88 7.37
C PRO A 341 -16.47 -7.30 6.97
N LEU A 342 -15.64 -6.33 6.63
CA LEU A 342 -14.23 -6.63 6.34
C LEU A 342 -13.49 -7.03 7.63
N GLU A 343 -12.82 -8.15 7.55
CA GLU A 343 -11.91 -8.60 8.59
C GLU A 343 -10.48 -8.14 8.25
N LYS A 344 -9.86 -7.40 9.15
CA LYS A 344 -8.53 -6.85 8.95
C LYS A 344 -7.48 -7.91 8.61
N THR A 345 -7.57 -9.07 9.21
CA THR A 345 -6.66 -10.21 8.96
C THR A 345 -6.84 -10.84 7.59
N ARG A 346 -7.95 -10.57 6.90
CA ARG A 346 -8.23 -11.06 5.54
C ARG A 346 -7.93 -10.02 4.45
N ILE A 347 -7.16 -8.98 4.79
CA ILE A 347 -6.71 -7.96 3.84
C ILE A 347 -5.23 -8.19 3.54
N PRO A 348 -4.86 -8.47 2.27
CA PRO A 348 -3.46 -8.73 1.93
C PRO A 348 -2.61 -7.45 2.00
N ASN A 349 -1.35 -7.60 2.42
CA ASN A 349 -0.31 -6.60 2.31
C ASN A 349 0.64 -6.95 1.17
N CYS A 350 1.09 -5.93 0.44
CA CYS A 350 2.05 -6.07 -0.65
C CYS A 350 3.06 -4.93 -0.62
N THR A 351 4.34 -5.28 -0.68
CA THR A 351 5.46 -4.35 -0.86
C THR A 351 6.21 -4.75 -2.13
N TYR A 352 6.23 -3.86 -3.11
CA TYR A 352 6.67 -4.12 -4.49
C TYR A 352 8.16 -3.88 -4.73
N CYS A 353 8.96 -3.84 -3.67
CA CYS A 353 10.42 -3.80 -3.78
C CYS A 353 10.97 -5.11 -4.40
N GLU A 354 12.27 -5.21 -4.60
CA GLU A 354 12.92 -6.41 -5.11
C GLU A 354 13.93 -6.94 -4.07
N PRO A 355 13.70 -8.15 -3.51
CA PRO A 355 12.58 -9.08 -3.76
C PRO A 355 11.23 -8.54 -3.26
N GLN A 356 10.13 -8.96 -3.92
CA GLN A 356 8.78 -8.57 -3.52
C GLN A 356 8.39 -9.23 -2.19
N VAL A 357 7.54 -8.56 -1.42
CA VAL A 357 6.94 -9.10 -0.19
C VAL A 357 5.43 -9.05 -0.31
N ALA A 358 4.77 -10.14 0.09
CA ALA A 358 3.32 -10.18 0.23
C ALA A 358 2.92 -11.05 1.42
N SER A 359 1.82 -10.67 2.07
CA SER A 359 1.30 -11.40 3.21
C SER A 359 -0.21 -11.31 3.31
N ILE A 360 -0.82 -12.31 3.92
CA ILE A 360 -2.23 -12.36 4.29
C ILE A 360 -2.37 -13.15 5.59
N GLY A 361 -3.29 -12.76 6.45
CA GLY A 361 -3.58 -13.47 7.70
C GLY A 361 -2.66 -13.08 8.85
N LEU A 362 -2.54 -13.98 9.82
CA LEU A 362 -1.76 -13.77 11.02
C LEU A 362 -0.29 -14.15 10.81
N THR A 363 0.63 -13.33 11.32
CA THR A 363 2.03 -13.75 11.49
C THR A 363 2.11 -14.87 12.51
N GLU A 364 3.18 -15.65 12.51
CA GLU A 364 3.39 -16.70 13.50
C GLU A 364 3.26 -16.16 14.93
N ARG A 365 3.86 -15.01 15.21
CA ARG A 365 3.75 -14.36 16.52
C ARG A 365 2.31 -13.99 16.84
N ALA A 366 1.61 -13.32 15.93
CA ALA A 366 0.23 -12.90 16.17
C ALA A 366 -0.72 -14.09 16.37
N ALA A 367 -0.50 -15.20 15.66
CA ALA A 367 -1.28 -16.42 15.84
C ALA A 367 -1.04 -17.04 17.23
N ARG A 368 0.22 -17.09 17.71
CA ARG A 368 0.54 -17.55 19.07
C ARG A 368 -0.05 -16.62 20.14
N GLU A 369 0.05 -15.30 19.96
CA GLU A 369 -0.55 -14.31 20.87
C GLU A 369 -2.08 -14.41 20.91
N ALA A 370 -2.71 -14.84 19.81
CA ALA A 370 -4.14 -15.11 19.73
C ALA A 370 -4.57 -16.47 20.35
N GLY A 371 -3.60 -17.29 20.80
CA GLY A 371 -3.86 -18.56 21.51
C GLY A 371 -3.94 -19.79 20.61
N TYR A 372 -3.62 -19.69 19.32
CA TYR A 372 -3.57 -20.86 18.44
C TYR A 372 -2.39 -21.80 18.75
N ALA A 373 -2.60 -23.08 18.54
CA ALA A 373 -1.54 -24.10 18.53
C ALA A 373 -0.82 -24.04 17.16
N VAL A 374 0.15 -23.12 17.05
CA VAL A 374 0.74 -22.77 15.76
C VAL A 374 1.70 -23.83 15.25
N LYS A 375 1.48 -24.26 14.02
CA LYS A 375 2.40 -25.02 13.20
C LYS A 375 2.76 -24.27 11.92
N THR A 376 4.02 -24.29 11.51
CA THR A 376 4.50 -23.56 10.34
C THR A 376 5.10 -24.48 9.31
N GLY A 377 4.98 -24.15 8.04
CA GLY A 377 5.70 -24.73 6.93
C GLY A 377 6.45 -23.66 6.15
N LYS A 378 7.61 -24.01 5.62
CA LYS A 378 8.47 -23.08 4.90
C LYS A 378 9.12 -23.76 3.71
N PHE A 379 9.13 -23.06 2.57
CA PHE A 379 9.80 -23.54 1.37
C PHE A 379 10.60 -22.42 0.70
N PRO A 380 11.92 -22.59 0.49
CA PRO A 380 12.77 -21.59 -0.16
C PRO A 380 12.63 -21.64 -1.69
N PHE A 381 12.60 -20.49 -2.36
CA PHE A 381 12.47 -20.42 -3.83
C PHE A 381 13.66 -21.03 -4.59
N ILE A 382 14.80 -21.23 -3.96
CA ILE A 382 15.92 -21.95 -4.58
C ILE A 382 15.56 -23.40 -4.97
N GLY A 383 14.57 -23.99 -4.32
CA GLY A 383 14.01 -25.30 -4.68
C GLY A 383 12.97 -25.25 -5.82
N ASN A 384 12.59 -24.05 -6.27
CA ASN A 384 11.57 -23.87 -7.31
C ASN A 384 12.22 -23.66 -8.69
N SER A 385 11.95 -24.56 -9.63
CA SER A 385 12.54 -24.52 -10.97
C SER A 385 12.17 -23.25 -11.76
N LYS A 386 10.93 -22.75 -11.63
CA LYS A 386 10.51 -21.53 -12.32
C LYS A 386 11.18 -20.27 -11.76
N ALA A 387 11.38 -20.18 -10.47
CA ALA A 387 12.15 -19.11 -9.84
C ALA A 387 13.61 -19.09 -10.36
N THR A 388 14.20 -20.26 -10.50
CA THR A 388 15.55 -20.43 -11.10
C THR A 388 15.56 -20.02 -12.56
N ILE A 389 14.57 -20.42 -13.38
CA ILE A 389 14.42 -19.99 -14.79
C ILE A 389 14.35 -18.44 -14.90
N LEU A 390 13.66 -17.78 -13.97
CA LEU A 390 13.56 -16.32 -13.94
C LEU A 390 14.85 -15.63 -13.47
N GLY A 391 15.80 -16.38 -12.89
CA GLY A 391 17.00 -15.82 -12.25
C GLY A 391 16.71 -15.08 -10.93
N HIS A 392 15.56 -15.33 -10.31
CA HIS A 392 15.11 -14.74 -9.06
C HIS A 392 14.67 -15.86 -8.10
N HIS A 393 15.61 -16.42 -7.37
CA HIS A 393 15.37 -17.56 -6.45
C HIS A 393 15.63 -17.20 -4.98
N GLU A 394 15.79 -15.95 -4.68
CA GLU A 394 15.94 -15.45 -3.30
C GLU A 394 14.57 -15.45 -2.59
N GLY A 395 14.59 -15.76 -1.28
CA GLY A 395 13.41 -15.73 -0.44
C GLY A 395 12.71 -17.08 -0.29
N PHE A 396 11.52 -17.03 0.26
CA PHE A 396 10.73 -18.22 0.63
C PHE A 396 9.25 -17.89 0.81
N ILE A 397 8.43 -18.95 0.89
CA ILE A 397 7.05 -18.91 1.36
C ILE A 397 7.00 -19.50 2.76
N LYS A 398 6.32 -18.83 3.70
CA LYS A 398 6.01 -19.31 5.04
C LYS A 398 4.50 -19.40 5.23
N VAL A 399 4.03 -20.57 5.62
CA VAL A 399 2.63 -20.86 5.94
C VAL A 399 2.49 -20.96 7.45
N VAL A 400 1.45 -20.37 8.00
CA VAL A 400 1.05 -20.42 9.42
C VAL A 400 -0.31 -21.10 9.50
N SER A 401 -0.42 -22.15 10.31
CA SER A 401 -1.66 -22.90 10.48
C SER A 401 -1.92 -23.23 11.96
N ASP A 402 -3.16 -23.54 12.28
CA ASP A 402 -3.52 -24.16 13.56
C ASP A 402 -3.24 -25.67 13.52
N GLU A 403 -2.51 -26.17 14.48
CA GLU A 403 -2.16 -27.62 14.55
C GLU A 403 -3.39 -28.48 14.81
N ALA A 404 -4.39 -27.96 15.57
CA ALA A 404 -5.54 -28.74 15.99
C ALA A 404 -6.55 -28.94 14.85
N THR A 405 -6.80 -27.91 14.05
CA THR A 405 -7.84 -27.88 13.01
C THR A 405 -7.27 -27.95 11.59
N ALA A 406 -5.96 -27.76 11.42
CA ALA A 406 -5.27 -27.57 10.15
C ALA A 406 -5.71 -26.30 9.40
N GLU A 407 -6.46 -25.40 10.04
CA GLU A 407 -6.91 -24.14 9.45
C GLU A 407 -5.70 -23.28 9.01
N LEU A 408 -5.81 -22.70 7.80
CA LEU A 408 -4.84 -21.74 7.31
C LEU A 408 -5.03 -20.41 8.04
N LEU A 409 -4.04 -20.00 8.85
CA LEU A 409 -4.07 -18.75 9.61
C LEU A 409 -3.34 -17.60 8.93
N GLY A 410 -2.33 -17.89 8.12
CA GLY A 410 -1.59 -16.87 7.41
C GLY A 410 -0.56 -17.42 6.42
N VAL A 411 -0.23 -16.57 5.43
CA VAL A 411 0.78 -16.86 4.42
C VAL A 411 1.64 -15.62 4.23
N HIS A 412 2.95 -15.81 4.27
CA HIS A 412 3.95 -14.76 4.17
C HIS A 412 4.98 -15.13 3.11
N ILE A 413 5.19 -14.26 2.15
CA ILE A 413 5.98 -14.52 0.96
C ILE A 413 7.02 -13.42 0.79
N ILE A 414 8.27 -13.82 0.58
CA ILE A 414 9.30 -12.93 0.06
C ILE A 414 9.97 -13.61 -1.12
N GLY A 415 9.96 -12.98 -2.30
CA GLY A 415 10.58 -13.55 -3.49
C GLY A 415 9.92 -13.10 -4.78
N PRO A 416 10.16 -13.83 -5.89
CA PRO A 416 9.65 -13.48 -7.21
C PRO A 416 8.12 -13.55 -7.26
N LEU A 417 7.51 -12.54 -7.85
CA LEU A 417 6.06 -12.48 -8.06
C LEU A 417 5.21 -12.61 -6.77
N ALA A 418 5.79 -12.36 -5.59
CA ALA A 418 5.09 -12.51 -4.31
C ALA A 418 3.74 -11.78 -4.31
N THR A 419 3.68 -10.58 -4.88
CA THR A 419 2.47 -9.74 -4.93
C THR A 419 1.37 -10.29 -5.85
N GLU A 420 1.70 -11.21 -6.76
CA GLU A 420 0.74 -11.89 -7.63
C GLU A 420 0.31 -13.24 -7.04
N ILE A 421 1.29 -14.02 -6.56
CA ILE A 421 1.01 -15.38 -6.07
C ILE A 421 0.28 -15.39 -4.73
N VAL A 422 0.27 -14.32 -3.95
CA VAL A 422 -0.53 -14.22 -2.72
C VAL A 422 -2.04 -14.33 -2.97
N ALA A 423 -2.50 -14.12 -4.20
CA ALA A 423 -3.93 -14.06 -4.53
C ALA A 423 -4.69 -15.37 -4.21
N GLU A 424 -4.09 -16.53 -4.40
CA GLU A 424 -4.70 -17.81 -4.01
C GLU A 424 -4.82 -17.92 -2.48
N SER A 425 -3.79 -17.53 -1.75
CA SER A 425 -3.82 -17.51 -0.29
C SER A 425 -4.93 -16.60 0.25
N VAL A 426 -5.19 -15.47 -0.43
CA VAL A 426 -6.32 -14.59 -0.10
C VAL A 426 -7.65 -15.32 -0.28
N ALA A 427 -7.83 -16.02 -1.39
CA ALA A 427 -9.04 -16.78 -1.65
C ALA A 427 -9.19 -17.96 -0.68
N ALA A 428 -8.11 -18.67 -0.41
CA ALA A 428 -8.09 -19.79 0.55
C ALA A 428 -8.48 -19.34 1.97
N LEU A 429 -7.87 -18.26 2.48
CA LEU A 429 -8.25 -17.70 3.78
C LEU A 429 -9.71 -17.24 3.82
N GLN A 430 -10.21 -16.61 2.75
CA GLN A 430 -11.61 -16.16 2.67
C GLN A 430 -12.60 -17.32 2.70
N LEU A 431 -12.20 -18.49 2.18
CA LEU A 431 -12.98 -19.71 2.15
C LEU A 431 -12.74 -20.62 3.38
N GLU A 432 -11.91 -20.16 4.35
CA GLU A 432 -11.55 -20.92 5.56
C GLU A 432 -10.95 -22.29 5.24
N ALA A 433 -10.11 -22.31 4.16
CA ALA A 433 -9.44 -23.51 3.72
C ALA A 433 -8.44 -24.03 4.77
N THR A 434 -8.26 -25.34 4.76
CA THR A 434 -7.25 -26.02 5.56
C THR A 434 -5.95 -26.23 4.76
N VAL A 435 -4.87 -26.56 5.46
CA VAL A 435 -3.61 -27.02 4.85
C VAL A 435 -3.87 -28.23 3.93
N ASP A 436 -4.75 -29.13 4.32
CA ASP A 436 -5.03 -30.36 3.58
C ASP A 436 -5.80 -30.06 2.25
N ASP A 437 -6.66 -29.05 2.22
CA ASP A 437 -7.31 -28.58 1.00
C ASP A 437 -6.27 -28.05 -0.01
N LEU A 438 -5.34 -27.23 0.45
CA LEU A 438 -4.27 -26.70 -0.41
C LEU A 438 -3.29 -27.77 -0.88
N MET A 439 -2.95 -28.77 -0.03
CA MET A 439 -2.10 -29.90 -0.41
C MET A 439 -2.72 -30.75 -1.53
N SER A 440 -4.05 -30.84 -1.58
CA SER A 440 -4.77 -31.61 -2.60
C SER A 440 -4.98 -30.85 -3.90
N THR A 441 -4.68 -29.52 -3.93
CA THR A 441 -4.89 -28.68 -5.09
C THR A 441 -3.79 -28.90 -6.14
N VAL A 442 -4.19 -29.11 -7.39
CA VAL A 442 -3.25 -29.32 -8.50
C VAL A 442 -2.83 -27.97 -9.10
N HIS A 443 -1.53 -27.72 -9.12
CA HIS A 443 -0.95 -26.51 -9.70
C HIS A 443 -0.25 -26.81 -11.04
N ALA A 444 -0.22 -25.79 -11.93
CA ALA A 444 0.44 -25.92 -13.22
C ALA A 444 1.98 -25.97 -13.06
N HIS A 445 2.64 -26.78 -13.90
CA HIS A 445 4.09 -26.92 -13.95
C HIS A 445 4.67 -26.42 -15.29
N PRO A 446 5.81 -25.66 -15.32
CA PRO A 446 6.51 -25.08 -14.15
C PRO A 446 5.99 -23.69 -13.81
N THR A 447 5.68 -23.43 -12.56
CA THR A 447 5.26 -22.12 -12.06
C THR A 447 5.97 -21.76 -10.76
N VAL A 448 6.07 -20.46 -10.47
CA VAL A 448 6.55 -19.97 -9.16
C VAL A 448 5.62 -20.44 -8.04
N TRP A 449 4.36 -20.61 -8.39
CA TRP A 449 3.28 -20.98 -7.48
C TRP A 449 3.44 -22.36 -6.83
N GLU A 450 4.12 -23.30 -7.48
CA GLU A 450 4.41 -24.62 -6.92
C GLU A 450 5.17 -24.56 -5.58
N ALA A 451 5.89 -23.46 -5.33
CA ALA A 451 6.54 -23.23 -4.04
C ALA A 451 5.52 -23.15 -2.88
N MET A 452 4.27 -22.76 -3.14
CA MET A 452 3.19 -22.75 -2.14
C MET A 452 2.81 -24.19 -1.76
N ALA A 453 2.65 -25.09 -2.72
CA ALA A 453 2.33 -26.50 -2.45
C ALA A 453 3.38 -27.14 -1.54
N ASP A 454 4.68 -26.91 -1.80
CA ASP A 454 5.76 -27.39 -0.96
C ASP A 454 5.78 -26.72 0.44
N ALA A 455 5.50 -25.42 0.53
CA ALA A 455 5.42 -24.73 1.82
C ALA A 455 4.24 -25.23 2.67
N VAL A 456 3.09 -25.50 2.03
CA VAL A 456 1.92 -26.12 2.67
C VAL A 456 2.23 -27.55 3.13
N ALA A 457 2.85 -28.36 2.26
CA ALA A 457 3.26 -29.74 2.60
C ALA A 457 4.30 -29.77 3.73
N ALA A 458 5.18 -28.77 3.81
CA ALA A 458 6.15 -28.64 4.89
C ALA A 458 5.49 -28.48 6.28
N VAL A 459 4.27 -27.95 6.37
CA VAL A 459 3.48 -27.90 7.63
C VAL A 459 3.29 -29.33 8.20
N ARG A 460 3.11 -30.30 7.30
CA ARG A 460 2.96 -31.74 7.65
C ARG A 460 4.29 -32.51 7.67
N GLY A 461 5.42 -31.85 7.34
CA GLY A 461 6.72 -32.51 7.15
C GLY A 461 6.77 -33.37 5.88
N LEU A 462 5.99 -33.04 4.87
CA LEU A 462 5.80 -33.80 3.62
C LEU A 462 6.27 -33.03 2.37
N SER A 463 7.04 -31.95 2.53
CA SER A 463 7.62 -31.26 1.36
C SER A 463 8.50 -32.22 0.57
N ILE A 464 8.35 -32.21 -0.75
CA ILE A 464 9.07 -33.12 -1.66
C ILE A 464 10.38 -32.51 -2.12
N ASN A 465 10.37 -31.17 -2.35
CA ASN A 465 11.50 -30.47 -2.98
C ASN A 465 12.33 -29.62 -1.96
N ALA A 466 12.12 -29.79 -0.65
CA ALA A 466 12.85 -29.07 0.41
C ALA A 466 13.96 -29.92 1.01
#